data_4145054d8a49ba5fb17346f69cb44ebb
#
_entry.id   4145054d8a49ba5fb17346f69cb44ebb
#
_cell.length_a   1.000
_cell.length_b   1.000
_cell.length_c   1.000
_cell.angle_alpha   90.00
_cell.angle_beta   90.00
_cell.angle_gamma   90.00
#
_symmetry.space_group_name_H-M   'P 1'
#
loop_
_entity.id
_entity.type
_entity.pdbx_description
1 polymer ?
#
loop_
_entity_poly.entity_id
_entity_poly.type
_entity_poly.pdbx_seq_one_letter_code
_entity_poly.pdbx_strand_id
1 'polypeptide(L)'
;NAHTFLVDDAAELAELCAAATDDPYYVQAIHMCHGFVSGVAQYALLLFEAAGGGVVCLPDPAPSRSEAIADFVTWMDGQPELAEVEAPEAFVRFLQDRFPCR
;
A
#
# COMPACT_ATOMS: atom_id res chain seq x y z
N ASN A 1 0.36 15.94 -1.24
CA ASN A 1 -0.95 16.45 -0.88
C ASN A 1 -2.04 15.53 -1.46
N ALA A 2 -2.98 15.10 -0.62
CA ALA A 2 -4.07 14.20 -1.04
C ALA A 2 -4.91 14.78 -2.18
N HIS A 3 -4.93 16.10 -2.32
CA HIS A 3 -5.73 16.79 -3.33
C HIS A 3 -5.22 16.59 -4.76
N THR A 4 -4.00 16.14 -4.95
CA THR A 4 -3.47 15.91 -6.30
C THR A 4 -3.98 14.63 -6.92
N PHE A 5 -4.36 13.68 -6.09
CA PHE A 5 -4.79 12.34 -6.50
C PHE A 5 -3.77 11.63 -7.41
N LEU A 6 -2.49 11.99 -7.26
CA LEU A 6 -1.42 11.33 -7.98
C LEU A 6 -0.95 10.13 -7.18
N VAL A 7 -0.65 9.05 -7.88
CA VAL A 7 -0.18 7.81 -7.26
C VAL A 7 1.01 7.21 -8.06
N ASP A 8 1.83 8.09 -8.62
CA ASP A 8 2.96 7.64 -9.44
C ASP A 8 4.11 7.11 -8.58
N ASP A 9 4.39 7.78 -7.46
CA ASP A 9 5.47 7.35 -6.57
C ASP A 9 4.95 7.05 -5.16
N ALA A 10 5.84 6.45 -4.37
CA ALA A 10 5.51 5.98 -3.03
C ALA A 10 5.05 7.13 -2.11
N ALA A 11 5.69 8.29 -2.21
CA ALA A 11 5.32 9.43 -1.38
C ALA A 11 3.90 9.92 -1.70
N GLU A 12 3.55 9.96 -2.98
CA GLU A 12 2.21 10.36 -3.41
C GLU A 12 1.15 9.36 -2.92
N LEU A 13 1.44 8.07 -3.04
CA LEU A 13 0.53 7.05 -2.54
C LEU A 13 0.35 7.17 -1.03
N ALA A 14 1.44 7.33 -0.29
CA ALA A 14 1.37 7.46 1.17
C ALA A 14 0.57 8.69 1.58
N GLU A 15 0.75 9.83 0.90
CA GLU A 15 -0.05 11.03 1.17
C GLU A 15 -1.53 10.80 0.93
N LEU A 16 -1.87 10.13 -0.16
CA LEU A 16 -3.26 9.84 -0.49
C LEU A 16 -3.89 8.96 0.59
N CYS A 17 -3.16 7.93 1.01
CA CYS A 17 -3.63 6.98 2.02
C CYS A 17 -3.68 7.57 3.42
N ALA A 18 -2.94 8.65 3.67
CA ALA A 18 -2.88 9.33 4.96
C ALA A 18 -3.82 10.53 5.04
N ALA A 19 -4.75 10.69 4.10
CA ALA A 19 -5.67 11.83 4.10
C ALA A 19 -6.37 11.96 5.44
N ALA A 20 -6.43 13.19 5.96
CA ALA A 20 -7.07 13.47 7.23
C ALA A 20 -8.59 13.41 7.10
N THR A 21 -9.27 12.96 8.14
CA THR A 21 -10.72 12.81 8.12
C THR A 21 -11.47 14.14 7.94
N ASP A 22 -10.84 15.26 8.27
CA ASP A 22 -11.41 16.59 8.08
C ASP A 22 -11.04 17.22 6.74
N ASP A 23 -10.27 16.53 5.90
CA ASP A 23 -9.96 17.00 4.55
C ASP A 23 -11.23 16.98 3.71
N PRO A 24 -11.55 18.07 2.98
CA PRO A 24 -12.75 18.09 2.11
C PRO A 24 -12.78 16.98 1.08
N TYR A 25 -11.62 16.45 0.70
CA TYR A 25 -11.51 15.39 -0.29
C TYR A 25 -11.20 14.03 0.33
N TYR A 26 -11.41 13.88 1.65
CA TYR A 26 -11.09 12.64 2.36
C TYR A 26 -11.74 11.41 1.73
N VAL A 27 -13.03 11.48 1.43
CA VAL A 27 -13.77 10.32 0.91
C VAL A 27 -13.17 9.87 -0.42
N GLN A 28 -12.92 10.82 -1.33
CA GLN A 28 -12.34 10.50 -2.62
C GLN A 28 -10.92 9.95 -2.47
N ALA A 29 -10.11 10.57 -1.63
CA ALA A 29 -8.72 10.18 -1.43
C ALA A 29 -8.62 8.78 -0.83
N ILE A 30 -9.39 8.50 0.21
CA ILE A 30 -9.29 7.21 0.88
C ILE A 30 -9.83 6.07 0.01
N HIS A 31 -10.90 6.32 -0.75
CA HIS A 31 -11.42 5.31 -1.66
C HIS A 31 -10.46 5.04 -2.82
N MET A 32 -9.79 6.07 -3.33
CA MET A 32 -8.78 5.86 -4.36
C MET A 32 -7.59 5.07 -3.81
N CYS A 33 -7.16 5.39 -2.59
CA CYS A 33 -6.11 4.61 -1.91
C CYS A 33 -6.51 3.14 -1.79
N HIS A 34 -7.71 2.86 -1.27
CA HIS A 34 -8.18 1.48 -1.12
C HIS A 34 -8.21 0.73 -2.45
N GLY A 35 -8.75 1.35 -3.49
CA GLY A 35 -8.81 0.73 -4.82
C GLY A 35 -7.44 0.44 -5.39
N PHE A 36 -6.53 1.41 -5.26
CA PHE A 36 -5.18 1.27 -5.79
C PHE A 36 -4.43 0.13 -5.10
N VAL A 37 -4.36 0.15 -3.76
CA VAL A 37 -3.58 -0.86 -3.05
C VAL A 37 -4.22 -2.25 -3.16
N SER A 38 -5.55 -2.32 -3.22
CA SER A 38 -6.26 -3.59 -3.41
C SER A 38 -5.90 -4.22 -4.75
N GLY A 39 -5.87 -3.42 -5.82
CA GLY A 39 -5.49 -3.91 -7.14
C GLY A 39 -4.04 -4.35 -7.20
N VAL A 40 -3.14 -3.55 -6.62
CA VAL A 40 -1.72 -3.90 -6.58
C VAL A 40 -1.50 -5.19 -5.80
N ALA A 41 -2.12 -5.32 -4.62
CA ALA A 41 -1.97 -6.51 -3.79
C ALA A 41 -2.48 -7.75 -4.49
N GLN A 42 -3.67 -7.69 -5.09
CA GLN A 42 -4.25 -8.84 -5.77
C GLN A 42 -3.38 -9.30 -6.93
N TYR A 43 -2.90 -8.35 -7.74
CA TYR A 43 -2.07 -8.70 -8.89
C TYR A 43 -0.71 -9.26 -8.46
N ALA A 44 -0.08 -8.63 -7.46
CA ALA A 44 1.21 -9.10 -6.94
C ALA A 44 1.10 -10.51 -6.37
N LEU A 45 0.07 -10.78 -5.57
CA LEU A 45 -0.12 -12.12 -5.01
C LEU A 45 -0.38 -13.16 -6.09
N LEU A 46 -1.12 -12.79 -7.13
CA LEU A 46 -1.35 -13.66 -8.27
C LEU A 46 -0.05 -14.03 -8.98
N LEU A 47 0.82 -13.03 -9.21
CA LEU A 47 2.11 -13.27 -9.86
C LEU A 47 3.04 -14.12 -8.99
N PHE A 48 3.08 -13.87 -7.67
CA PHE A 48 3.91 -14.65 -6.76
C PHE A 48 3.43 -16.11 -6.73
N GLU A 49 2.13 -16.33 -6.69
CA GLU A 49 1.58 -17.68 -6.70
C GLU A 49 1.92 -18.39 -8.00
N ALA A 50 1.80 -17.71 -9.13
CA ALA A 50 2.15 -18.28 -10.44
C ALA A 50 3.63 -18.65 -10.53
N ALA A 51 4.49 -17.95 -9.79
CA ALA A 51 5.93 -18.22 -9.75
C ALA A 51 6.32 -19.26 -8.68
N GLY A 52 5.35 -19.91 -8.04
CA GLY A 52 5.62 -20.97 -7.06
C GLY A 52 5.33 -20.60 -5.61
N GLY A 53 4.89 -19.38 -5.34
CA GLY A 53 4.59 -18.91 -3.99
C GLY A 53 5.83 -18.65 -3.15
N GLY A 54 5.65 -18.53 -1.84
CA GLY A 54 6.76 -18.43 -0.88
C GLY A 54 7.33 -17.05 -0.67
N VAL A 55 6.74 -16.01 -1.28
CA VAL A 55 7.25 -14.63 -1.17
C VAL A 55 6.47 -13.83 -0.12
N VAL A 56 5.14 -13.82 -0.22
CA VAL A 56 4.28 -13.11 0.72
C VAL A 56 3.26 -14.10 1.28
N CYS A 57 3.17 -14.16 2.60
CA CYS A 57 2.24 -15.04 3.30
C CYS A 57 1.45 -14.23 4.31
N LEU A 58 0.18 -14.00 4.02
CA LEU A 58 -0.68 -13.25 4.94
C LEU A 58 -1.02 -14.13 6.14
N PRO A 59 -1.08 -13.53 7.35
CA PRO A 59 -1.47 -14.28 8.54
C PRO A 59 -2.94 -14.67 8.49
N ASP A 60 -3.35 -15.55 9.37
CA ASP A 60 -4.74 -15.97 9.53
C ASP A 60 -5.16 -15.70 10.98
N PRO A 61 -6.07 -14.76 11.24
CA PRO A 61 -6.79 -13.94 10.24
C PRO A 61 -5.89 -12.89 9.58
N ALA A 62 -6.19 -12.58 8.32
CA ALA A 62 -5.48 -11.53 7.61
C ALA A 62 -5.89 -10.15 8.15
N PRO A 63 -5.00 -9.15 8.09
CA PRO A 63 -5.38 -7.80 8.47
C PRO A 63 -6.48 -7.27 7.54
N SER A 64 -7.32 -6.38 8.06
CA SER A 64 -8.28 -5.68 7.21
C SER A 64 -7.51 -4.75 6.26
N ARG A 65 -8.18 -4.35 5.17
CA ARG A 65 -7.59 -3.41 4.23
C ARG A 65 -7.22 -2.09 4.91
N SER A 66 -8.08 -1.59 5.80
CA SER A 66 -7.81 -0.37 6.56
C SER A 66 -6.59 -0.51 7.46
N GLU A 67 -6.45 -1.66 8.13
CA GLU A 67 -5.28 -1.93 8.97
C GLU A 67 -4.00 -1.99 8.14
N ALA A 68 -4.04 -2.65 7.00
CA ALA A 68 -2.88 -2.74 6.12
C ALA A 68 -2.47 -1.37 5.57
N ILE A 69 -3.44 -0.53 5.22
CA ILE A 69 -3.16 0.82 4.72
C ILE A 69 -2.53 1.68 5.81
N ALA A 70 -3.06 1.64 7.03
CA ALA A 70 -2.48 2.38 8.15
C ALA A 70 -1.04 1.91 8.43
N ASP A 71 -0.80 0.62 8.35
CA ASP A 71 0.54 0.06 8.53
C ASP A 71 1.49 0.52 7.41
N PHE A 72 1.00 0.54 6.17
CA PHE A 72 1.79 1.03 5.04
C PHE A 72 2.21 2.49 5.22
N VAL A 73 1.30 3.35 5.65
CA VAL A 73 1.60 4.76 5.89
C VAL A 73 2.70 4.89 6.95
N THR A 74 2.56 4.17 8.06
CA THR A 74 3.57 4.16 9.11
C THR A 74 4.91 3.61 8.62
N TRP A 75 4.87 2.53 7.85
CA TRP A 75 6.07 1.92 7.28
C TRP A 75 6.81 2.90 6.36
N MET A 76 6.06 3.63 5.52
CA MET A 76 6.66 4.64 4.63
C MET A 76 7.34 5.77 5.39
N ASP A 77 6.82 6.17 6.55
CA ASP A 77 7.44 7.21 7.38
C ASP A 77 8.86 6.80 7.79
N GLY A 78 9.11 5.50 7.93
CA GLY A 78 10.42 4.98 8.27
C GLY A 78 11.32 4.69 7.07
N GLN A 79 10.85 4.99 5.85
CA GLN A 79 11.55 4.64 4.60
C GLN A 79 11.68 5.85 3.67
N PRO A 80 12.28 6.97 4.14
CA PRO A 80 12.35 8.19 3.30
C PRO A 80 13.08 7.97 1.99
N GLU A 81 13.99 6.99 1.93
CA GLU A 81 14.73 6.67 0.72
C GLU A 81 13.84 6.06 -0.37
N LEU A 82 12.64 5.58 -0.01
CA LEU A 82 11.72 4.98 -0.97
C LEU A 82 10.71 5.98 -1.55
N ALA A 83 10.80 7.26 -1.18
CA ALA A 83 9.78 8.26 -1.56
C ALA A 83 9.55 8.33 -3.07
N GLU A 84 10.59 8.18 -3.88
CA GLU A 84 10.49 8.30 -5.33
C GLU A 84 10.41 6.95 -6.06
N VAL A 85 10.32 5.86 -5.32
CA VAL A 85 10.08 4.53 -5.91
C VAL A 85 8.65 4.51 -6.46
N GLU A 86 8.43 3.81 -7.57
CA GLU A 86 7.09 3.69 -8.14
C GLU A 86 6.11 3.14 -7.11
N ALA A 87 4.92 3.72 -7.07
CA ALA A 87 3.94 3.40 -6.04
C ALA A 87 3.59 1.91 -5.95
N PRO A 88 3.34 1.20 -7.07
CA PRO A 88 3.08 -0.24 -6.98
C PRO A 88 4.25 -1.01 -6.38
N GLU A 89 5.46 -0.68 -6.77
CA GLU A 89 6.65 -1.36 -6.27
C GLU A 89 6.81 -1.13 -4.76
N ALA A 90 6.58 0.10 -4.30
CA ALA A 90 6.69 0.41 -2.87
C ALA A 90 5.69 -0.41 -2.06
N PHE A 91 4.46 -0.54 -2.53
CA PHE A 91 3.46 -1.31 -1.81
C PHE A 91 3.79 -2.79 -1.79
N VAL A 92 4.33 -3.33 -2.89
CA VAL A 92 4.78 -4.74 -2.94
C VAL A 92 5.94 -4.96 -1.97
N ARG A 93 6.91 -4.04 -1.91
CA ARG A 93 8.00 -4.13 -0.94
C ARG A 93 7.49 -4.12 0.50
N PHE A 94 6.47 -3.31 0.77
CA PHE A 94 5.82 -3.30 2.07
C PHE A 94 5.25 -4.68 2.41
N LEU A 95 4.52 -5.29 1.47
CA LEU A 95 3.96 -6.63 1.69
C LEU A 95 5.05 -7.67 1.96
N GLN A 96 6.15 -7.60 1.21
CA GLN A 96 7.28 -8.52 1.39
C GLN A 96 7.95 -8.34 2.74
N ASP A 97 8.07 -7.09 3.19
CA ASP A 97 8.73 -6.78 4.47
C ASP A 97 7.86 -7.15 5.67
N ARG A 98 6.57 -6.91 5.58
CA ARG A 98 5.64 -7.11 6.71
C ARG A 98 5.09 -8.53 6.79
N PHE A 99 4.95 -9.22 5.67
CA PHE A 99 4.32 -10.53 5.61
C PHE A 99 5.18 -11.56 4.86
N PRO A 100 6.45 -11.72 5.24
CA PRO A 100 7.28 -12.71 4.57
C PRO A 100 6.81 -14.13 4.91
N CYS A 101 7.00 -15.05 3.97
CA CYS A 101 6.81 -16.47 4.25
C CYS A 101 7.98 -16.98 5.08
N ARG A 102 7.71 -17.93 5.96
CA ARG A 102 8.72 -18.48 6.87
C ARG A 102 8.91 -19.96 6.70
#